data_c298a1ae093a32dab055291881c1d262
#
_entry.id   c298a1ae093a32dab055291881c1d262
#
_cell.length_a   1.000
_cell.length_b   1.000
_cell.length_c   1.000
_cell.angle_alpha   90.00
_cell.angle_beta   90.00
_cell.angle_gamma   90.00
#
_symmetry.space_group_name_H-M   'P 1'
#
loop_
_entity.id
_entity.type
_entity.pdbx_description
1 polymer ?
#
loop_
_entity_poly.entity_id
_entity_poly.type
_entity_poly.pdbx_seq_one_letter_code
_entity_poly.pdbx_strand_id
1 'polypeptide(L)'
;MPDIEDGKVRSELLLQHKAFIGECHIFDGSSLLLPHKLLLPKTELVSLLKNQVVKLTIEFISELSPNSPDCLRYYNILFRRILKQMNLKQVGRNYYNKQEATEFFDHKYNNKTYRVDAINWEDNPRTKFKKSGGAEITFVDYYREQYNTEVTDLTQPLLISKGKWKKSQQDTPHKPIMLVPELCYLTGLSDKMRKDYRVMRDLALHMRLDPERRQHELRKLMNTIQTNREVQRELQLWDLKFDTNFVSFSGRILKEVRIFQGRRAFDSHPQFADWSRETRSGPLLNVKSLDHWLILYPTRNYGAASSLVQSLRKVTPTMGTAMREAKMLEVSDTVQSYTTVLENHVSSKTQMVLCVLSSEKKDLYDGIKQYLCVKCPTPSQCVVARTLDKPQTLMTIATKIAQQMNCKMGGALWKVETGLQNAMFIGIDCFHDTVNRRKSIAGFVSSINQELTQWFSQCIFQESGQELVNGLKTCLEAALKLWCKHNQFLPQAIIVYRDGVGDGQLQALMDHEVPQIESSLRSVYPKDSGCTPVYRAEVGCCAAAFTLKAL
;
A
#
# COMPACT_ATOMS: atom_id res chain seq x y z
N MET A 1 -10.91 45.36 5.47
CA MET A 1 -10.68 45.03 4.04
C MET A 1 -10.84 43.52 3.91
N PRO A 2 -11.46 42.98 2.88
CA PRO A 2 -11.61 41.54 2.73
C PRO A 2 -10.22 40.92 2.60
N ASP A 3 -9.96 39.87 3.37
CA ASP A 3 -8.75 39.06 3.26
C ASP A 3 -8.72 38.39 1.87
N ILE A 4 -7.61 38.57 1.16
CA ILE A 4 -7.40 37.92 -0.12
C ILE A 4 -7.05 36.44 0.16
N GLU A 5 -8.03 35.55 0.08
CA GLU A 5 -7.86 34.12 0.36
C GLU A 5 -7.13 33.38 -0.76
N ASP A 6 -7.08 33.91 -2.00
CA ASP A 6 -6.46 33.24 -3.14
C ASP A 6 -4.92 33.30 -3.08
N GLY A 7 -4.29 32.15 -2.86
CA GLY A 7 -2.83 32.01 -2.81
C GLY A 7 -2.09 32.41 -4.10
N LYS A 8 -2.75 32.39 -5.26
CA LYS A 8 -2.18 32.88 -6.53
C LYS A 8 -2.05 34.37 -6.54
N VAL A 9 -3.09 35.08 -6.09
CA VAL A 9 -3.10 36.53 -5.99
C VAL A 9 -2.04 36.99 -4.99
N ARG A 10 -1.90 36.30 -3.85
CA ARG A 10 -0.82 36.60 -2.88
C ARG A 10 0.57 36.41 -3.50
N SER A 11 0.77 35.38 -4.32
CA SER A 11 2.03 35.15 -5.04
C SER A 11 2.35 36.26 -6.05
N GLU A 12 1.35 36.77 -6.78
CA GLU A 12 1.52 37.90 -7.71
C GLU A 12 1.89 39.18 -6.98
N LEU A 13 1.29 39.44 -5.82
CA LEU A 13 1.62 40.61 -4.98
C LEU A 13 3.06 40.53 -4.45
N LEU A 14 3.52 39.33 -4.02
CA LEU A 14 4.90 39.13 -3.59
C LEU A 14 5.91 39.36 -4.70
N LEU A 15 5.59 38.97 -5.94
CA LEU A 15 6.47 39.21 -7.10
C LEU A 15 6.74 40.67 -7.37
N GLN A 16 5.81 41.59 -7.06
CA GLN A 16 6.02 43.04 -7.19
C GLN A 16 7.13 43.56 -6.27
N HIS A 17 7.41 42.84 -5.17
CA HIS A 17 8.41 43.20 -4.16
C HIS A 17 9.68 42.33 -4.20
N LYS A 18 9.95 41.72 -5.35
CA LYS A 18 11.10 40.85 -5.54
C LYS A 18 12.45 41.50 -5.18
N ALA A 19 12.58 42.82 -5.45
CA ALA A 19 13.77 43.57 -5.10
C ALA A 19 14.01 43.66 -3.58
N PHE A 20 12.95 43.63 -2.78
CA PHE A 20 13.02 43.68 -1.32
C PHE A 20 13.10 42.29 -0.67
N ILE A 21 12.28 41.36 -1.15
CA ILE A 21 12.20 39.99 -0.62
C ILE A 21 13.39 39.14 -1.07
N GLY A 22 14.01 39.51 -2.19
CA GLY A 22 15.06 38.76 -2.84
C GLY A 22 14.57 37.85 -3.97
N GLU A 23 15.50 37.40 -4.80
CA GLU A 23 15.20 36.46 -5.89
C GLU A 23 14.80 35.08 -5.37
N CYS A 24 15.29 34.71 -4.19
CA CYS A 24 15.14 33.41 -3.61
C CYS A 24 14.12 33.42 -2.48
N HIS A 25 12.95 32.89 -2.75
CA HIS A 25 11.90 32.71 -1.76
C HIS A 25 11.00 31.54 -2.12
N ILE A 26 10.36 30.96 -1.12
CA ILE A 26 9.31 29.94 -1.28
C ILE A 26 8.06 30.46 -0.56
N PHE A 27 6.94 30.49 -1.27
CA PHE A 27 5.64 30.82 -0.71
C PHE A 27 4.68 29.64 -0.90
N ASP A 28 4.07 29.18 0.17
CA ASP A 28 3.16 28.02 0.18
C ASP A 28 1.67 28.38 0.20
N GLY A 29 1.35 29.67 0.14
CA GLY A 29 0.00 30.23 0.20
C GLY A 29 -0.30 30.94 1.53
N SER A 30 0.45 30.63 2.60
CA SER A 30 0.32 31.24 3.93
C SER A 30 1.66 31.72 4.48
N SER A 31 2.72 30.94 4.32
CA SER A 31 4.04 31.19 4.88
C SER A 31 5.04 31.52 3.77
N LEU A 32 5.87 32.54 4.02
CA LEU A 32 6.98 32.95 3.18
C LEU A 32 8.29 32.47 3.80
N LEU A 33 9.03 31.63 3.08
CA LEU A 33 10.34 31.12 3.49
C LEU A 33 11.44 31.87 2.74
N LEU A 34 12.40 32.40 3.46
CA LEU A 34 13.54 33.17 2.95
C LEU A 34 14.85 32.55 3.44
N PRO A 35 15.93 32.64 2.64
CA PRO A 35 17.27 32.19 3.07
C PRO A 35 17.92 33.15 4.07
N HIS A 36 17.36 34.35 4.27
CA HIS A 36 17.87 35.37 5.16
C HIS A 36 16.73 36.05 5.92
N LYS A 37 17.06 36.60 7.08
CA LYS A 37 16.13 37.36 7.90
C LYS A 37 15.94 38.77 7.34
N LEU A 38 14.71 39.24 7.29
CA LEU A 38 14.43 40.62 6.96
C LEU A 38 14.86 41.55 8.09
N LEU A 39 15.23 42.81 7.73
CA LEU A 39 15.74 43.80 8.67
C LEU A 39 14.75 44.16 9.80
N LEU A 40 13.46 44.12 9.51
CA LEU A 40 12.41 44.43 10.48
C LEU A 40 11.57 43.19 10.79
N PRO A 41 11.20 42.97 12.04
CA PRO A 41 10.35 41.85 12.43
C PRO A 41 8.94 41.92 11.82
N LYS A 42 8.50 43.11 11.48
CA LYS A 42 7.25 43.36 10.76
C LYS A 42 7.51 44.36 9.63
N THR A 43 7.24 43.92 8.42
CA THR A 43 7.47 44.70 7.19
C THR A 43 6.15 44.92 6.45
N GLU A 44 5.87 46.16 6.13
CA GLU A 44 4.67 46.55 5.40
C GLU A 44 5.05 47.02 4.02
N LEU A 45 4.46 46.42 2.99
CA LEU A 45 4.68 46.72 1.58
C LEU A 45 3.37 47.13 0.93
N VAL A 46 3.45 48.03 -0.02
CA VAL A 46 2.28 48.51 -0.76
C VAL A 46 2.31 47.94 -2.17
N SER A 47 1.28 47.20 -2.53
CA SER A 47 1.13 46.56 -3.84
C SER A 47 -0.09 47.07 -4.57
N LEU A 48 -0.08 46.97 -5.90
CA LEU A 48 -1.22 47.30 -6.75
C LEU A 48 -1.89 46.02 -7.27
N LEU A 49 -3.18 45.85 -6.99
CA LEU A 49 -4.00 44.78 -7.52
C LEU A 49 -5.19 45.36 -8.27
N LYS A 50 -5.24 45.22 -9.60
CA LYS A 50 -6.33 45.72 -10.45
C LYS A 50 -6.69 47.20 -10.15
N ASN A 51 -5.68 48.05 -10.08
CA ASN A 51 -5.78 49.48 -9.73
C ASN A 51 -6.25 49.81 -8.29
N GLN A 52 -6.28 48.81 -7.41
CA GLN A 52 -6.51 49.04 -5.99
C GLN A 52 -5.20 48.90 -5.22
N VAL A 53 -4.98 49.80 -4.27
CA VAL A 53 -3.82 49.73 -3.37
C VAL A 53 -4.08 48.68 -2.31
N VAL A 54 -3.20 47.68 -2.24
CA VAL A 54 -3.26 46.61 -1.26
C VAL A 54 -2.02 46.67 -0.37
N LYS A 55 -2.22 46.62 0.93
CA LYS A 55 -1.15 46.57 1.91
C LYS A 55 -0.80 45.11 2.21
N LEU A 56 0.46 44.73 1.96
CA LEU A 56 1.01 43.41 2.27
C LEU A 56 1.85 43.52 3.54
N THR A 57 1.52 42.74 4.56
CA THR A 57 2.26 42.71 5.82
C THR A 57 2.99 41.37 5.91
N ILE A 58 4.31 41.42 6.08
CA ILE A 58 5.18 40.23 6.32
C ILE A 58 5.66 40.33 7.77
N GLU A 59 5.38 39.31 8.55
CA GLU A 59 5.77 39.24 9.97
C GLU A 59 6.70 38.05 10.20
N PHE A 60 7.81 38.29 10.90
CA PHE A 60 8.76 37.24 11.26
C PHE A 60 8.14 36.36 12.34
N ILE A 61 8.06 35.06 12.08
CA ILE A 61 7.49 34.08 13.01
C ILE A 61 8.61 33.33 13.75
N SER A 62 9.50 32.70 13.01
CA SER A 62 10.58 31.89 13.58
C SER A 62 11.67 31.56 12.56
N GLU A 63 12.82 31.11 13.04
CA GLU A 63 13.85 30.47 12.21
C GLU A 63 13.57 28.98 12.14
N LEU A 64 13.78 28.39 10.94
CA LEU A 64 13.59 26.94 10.73
C LEU A 64 14.76 26.16 11.31
N SER A 65 14.53 25.47 12.41
CA SER A 65 15.49 24.50 12.92
C SER A 65 15.60 23.27 12.00
N PRO A 66 16.80 22.74 11.75
CA PRO A 66 17.00 21.52 10.92
C PRO A 66 16.19 20.31 11.37
N ASN A 67 15.84 20.24 12.66
CA ASN A 67 15.10 19.13 13.27
C ASN A 67 13.58 19.39 13.33
N SER A 68 13.10 20.52 12.81
CA SER A 68 11.66 20.83 12.84
C SER A 68 10.91 20.13 11.69
N PRO A 69 9.62 19.77 11.87
CA PRO A 69 8.78 19.26 10.81
C PRO A 69 8.64 20.22 9.61
N ASP A 70 8.70 21.52 9.88
CA ASP A 70 8.61 22.56 8.85
C ASP A 70 9.86 22.58 7.97
N CYS A 71 11.03 22.20 8.49
CA CYS A 71 12.25 22.04 7.71
C CYS A 71 12.12 20.90 6.69
N LEU A 72 11.49 19.79 7.04
CA LEU A 72 11.17 18.70 6.10
C LEU A 72 10.23 19.18 4.99
N ARG A 73 9.23 20.00 5.34
CA ARG A 73 8.32 20.61 4.36
C ARG A 73 9.06 21.52 3.40
N TYR A 74 9.95 22.35 3.91
CA TYR A 74 10.83 23.21 3.12
C TYR A 74 11.67 22.42 2.12
N TYR A 75 12.42 21.40 2.57
CA TYR A 75 13.22 20.56 1.69
C TYR A 75 12.37 19.85 0.62
N ASN A 76 11.19 19.39 0.96
CA ASN A 76 10.29 18.77 0.00
C ASN A 76 9.84 19.74 -1.10
N ILE A 77 9.56 21.01 -0.75
CA ILE A 77 9.17 22.05 -1.73
C ILE A 77 10.36 22.38 -2.63
N LEU A 78 11.54 22.59 -2.03
CA LEU A 78 12.77 22.90 -2.76
C LEU A 78 13.14 21.76 -3.71
N PHE A 79 13.10 20.53 -3.24
CA PHE A 79 13.42 19.36 -4.06
C PHE A 79 12.47 19.21 -5.26
N ARG A 80 11.17 19.43 -5.06
CA ARG A 80 10.21 19.47 -6.18
C ARG A 80 10.51 20.59 -7.18
N ARG A 81 11.00 21.73 -6.73
CA ARG A 81 11.41 22.85 -7.58
C ARG A 81 12.64 22.46 -8.41
N ILE A 82 13.63 21.86 -7.80
CA ILE A 82 14.82 21.29 -8.46
C ILE A 82 14.42 20.27 -9.54
N LEU A 83 13.56 19.31 -9.22
CA LEU A 83 13.10 18.31 -10.18
C LEU A 83 12.38 18.92 -11.38
N LYS A 84 11.63 20.02 -11.19
CA LYS A 84 11.01 20.77 -12.31
C LYS A 84 12.05 21.46 -13.18
N GLN A 85 13.10 22.05 -12.61
CA GLN A 85 14.19 22.68 -13.35
C GLN A 85 15.03 21.68 -14.14
N MET A 86 15.08 20.41 -13.71
CA MET A 86 15.72 19.32 -14.45
C MET A 86 14.96 18.86 -15.69
N ASN A 87 13.96 19.61 -16.14
CA ASN A 87 13.08 19.23 -17.25
C ASN A 87 12.31 17.91 -17.05
N LEU A 88 12.15 17.50 -15.81
CA LEU A 88 11.31 16.35 -15.47
C LEU A 88 9.83 16.74 -15.54
N LYS A 89 9.03 15.85 -16.11
CA LYS A 89 7.58 16.01 -16.23
C LYS A 89 6.89 15.42 -15.00
N GLN A 90 6.09 16.20 -14.31
CA GLN A 90 5.31 15.72 -13.18
C GLN A 90 3.97 15.14 -13.66
N VAL A 91 3.72 13.86 -13.33
CA VAL A 91 2.43 13.19 -13.54
C VAL A 91 1.93 12.68 -12.20
N GLY A 92 0.89 13.31 -11.66
CA GLY A 92 0.42 13.03 -10.30
C GLY A 92 1.47 13.40 -9.24
N ARG A 93 1.96 12.40 -8.50
CA ARG A 93 3.04 12.58 -7.49
C ARG A 93 4.42 12.23 -8.01
N ASN A 94 4.55 11.69 -9.23
CA ASN A 94 5.79 11.18 -9.80
C ASN A 94 6.40 12.16 -10.80
N TYR A 95 7.71 12.07 -10.99
CA TYR A 95 8.47 12.84 -11.95
C TYR A 95 9.12 11.90 -12.96
N TYR A 96 9.04 12.25 -14.26
CA TYR A 96 9.53 11.45 -15.37
C TYR A 96 10.45 12.28 -16.26
N ASN A 97 11.49 11.65 -16.83
CA ASN A 97 12.32 12.28 -17.85
C ASN A 97 11.47 12.57 -19.08
N LYS A 98 11.52 13.80 -19.60
CA LYS A 98 10.75 14.18 -20.78
C LYS A 98 11.09 13.34 -22.01
N GLN A 99 12.35 12.93 -22.18
CA GLN A 99 12.78 12.10 -23.32
C GLN A 99 12.22 10.67 -23.23
N GLU A 100 12.19 10.08 -22.03
CA GLU A 100 11.58 8.77 -21.79
C GLU A 100 10.05 8.85 -21.74
N ALA A 101 9.50 9.99 -21.35
CA ALA A 101 8.06 10.22 -21.31
C ALA A 101 7.46 10.53 -22.68
N THR A 102 8.25 10.97 -23.69
CA THR A 102 7.75 11.19 -25.05
C THR A 102 7.39 9.88 -25.76
N GLU A 103 8.00 8.76 -25.41
CA GLU A 103 7.59 7.45 -25.94
C GLU A 103 6.29 6.92 -25.30
N PHE A 104 5.93 7.38 -24.09
CA PHE A 104 4.76 6.91 -23.35
C PHE A 104 3.66 7.96 -23.10
N PHE A 105 3.95 9.26 -23.22
CA PHE A 105 3.07 10.36 -22.80
C PHE A 105 3.18 11.60 -23.70
N ASP A 106 3.23 11.45 -25.01
CA ASP A 106 3.14 12.62 -25.90
C ASP A 106 1.71 13.17 -25.91
N HIS A 107 1.37 13.92 -24.85
CA HIS A 107 0.14 14.69 -24.78
C HIS A 107 0.33 15.97 -25.56
N LYS A 108 -0.33 16.06 -26.68
CA LYS A 108 -0.22 17.21 -27.57
C LYS A 108 -0.67 18.54 -26.95
N TYR A 109 -1.23 18.57 -25.73
CA TYR A 109 -1.76 19.84 -25.25
C TYR A 109 -1.59 20.23 -23.76
N ASN A 110 -2.02 19.53 -22.72
CA ASN A 110 -2.02 20.15 -21.37
C ASN A 110 -1.40 19.36 -20.24
N ASN A 111 -0.81 18.23 -20.50
CA ASN A 111 -0.14 17.37 -19.50
C ASN A 111 -0.99 16.98 -18.26
N LYS A 112 -2.32 17.07 -18.34
CA LYS A 112 -3.21 16.71 -17.23
C LYS A 112 -3.70 15.27 -17.41
N THR A 113 -3.76 14.53 -16.31
CA THR A 113 -4.36 13.20 -16.26
C THR A 113 -5.83 13.32 -15.90
N TYR A 114 -6.69 12.76 -16.71
CA TYR A 114 -8.13 12.74 -16.50
C TYR A 114 -8.60 11.31 -16.23
N ARG A 115 -9.57 11.17 -15.34
CA ARG A 115 -10.30 9.93 -15.19
C ARG A 115 -11.48 9.95 -16.16
N VAL A 116 -11.54 8.99 -17.06
CA VAL A 116 -12.68 8.83 -17.96
C VAL A 116 -13.76 8.04 -17.23
N ASP A 117 -14.94 8.63 -17.09
CA ASP A 117 -16.09 8.05 -16.41
C ASP A 117 -17.13 7.49 -17.38
N ALA A 118 -17.19 8.02 -18.61
CA ALA A 118 -18.10 7.57 -19.67
C ALA A 118 -17.58 7.97 -21.06
N ILE A 119 -18.19 7.38 -22.10
CA ILE A 119 -17.99 7.77 -23.51
C ILE A 119 -19.32 8.35 -24.01
N ASN A 120 -19.25 9.54 -24.61
CA ASN A 120 -20.38 10.16 -25.27
C ASN A 120 -20.30 9.85 -26.78
N TRP A 121 -21.19 9.02 -27.25
CA TRP A 121 -21.26 8.58 -28.64
C TRP A 121 -22.11 9.50 -29.53
N GLU A 122 -22.89 10.42 -28.93
CA GLU A 122 -23.78 11.35 -29.64
C GLU A 122 -23.03 12.61 -30.08
N ASP A 123 -22.06 13.06 -29.28
CA ASP A 123 -21.22 14.21 -29.57
C ASP A 123 -19.91 13.82 -30.25
N ASN A 124 -19.36 14.74 -31.04
CA ASN A 124 -18.10 14.58 -31.75
C ASN A 124 -17.26 15.89 -31.68
N PRO A 125 -16.02 15.93 -32.22
CA PRO A 125 -15.17 17.12 -32.14
C PRO A 125 -15.75 18.39 -32.78
N ARG A 126 -16.76 18.29 -33.64
CA ARG A 126 -17.47 19.44 -34.24
C ARG A 126 -18.55 20.02 -33.30
N THR A 127 -18.90 19.33 -32.24
CA THR A 127 -19.88 19.79 -31.26
C THR A 127 -19.39 21.06 -30.59
N LYS A 128 -20.27 22.05 -30.43
CA LYS A 128 -19.97 23.34 -29.79
C LYS A 128 -20.11 23.24 -28.26
N PHE A 129 -19.22 23.89 -27.56
CA PHE A 129 -19.33 24.09 -26.12
C PHE A 129 -19.05 25.54 -25.73
N LYS A 130 -19.51 25.97 -24.55
CA LYS A 130 -19.31 27.33 -24.03
C LYS A 130 -18.01 27.42 -23.25
N LYS A 131 -17.07 28.30 -23.67
CA LYS A 131 -15.89 28.72 -22.91
C LYS A 131 -16.30 29.42 -21.60
N SER A 132 -15.37 29.53 -20.65
CA SER A 132 -15.57 30.28 -19.38
C SER A 132 -15.98 31.73 -19.58
N GLY A 133 -15.73 32.34 -20.75
CA GLY A 133 -16.14 33.68 -21.14
C GLY A 133 -17.48 33.79 -21.89
N GLY A 134 -18.25 32.69 -22.01
CA GLY A 134 -19.58 32.66 -22.66
C GLY A 134 -19.57 32.44 -24.17
N ALA A 135 -18.44 32.56 -24.86
CA ALA A 135 -18.32 32.31 -26.29
C ALA A 135 -18.47 30.80 -26.62
N GLU A 136 -19.22 30.50 -27.67
CA GLU A 136 -19.36 29.13 -28.18
C GLU A 136 -18.28 28.81 -29.20
N ILE A 137 -17.63 27.67 -29.05
CA ILE A 137 -16.56 27.20 -29.92
C ILE A 137 -16.65 25.66 -30.09
N THR A 138 -16.18 25.14 -31.23
CA THR A 138 -16.06 23.70 -31.44
C THR A 138 -14.82 23.15 -30.71
N PHE A 139 -14.77 21.84 -30.41
CA PHE A 139 -13.54 21.24 -29.87
C PHE A 139 -12.38 21.36 -30.86
N VAL A 140 -12.63 21.22 -32.17
CA VAL A 140 -11.60 21.39 -33.21
C VAL A 140 -10.95 22.77 -33.15
N ASP A 141 -11.76 23.82 -33.15
CA ASP A 141 -11.24 25.19 -33.12
C ASP A 141 -10.59 25.52 -31.78
N TYR A 142 -11.16 25.01 -30.66
CA TYR A 142 -10.58 25.17 -29.34
C TYR A 142 -9.17 24.57 -29.24
N TYR A 143 -8.95 23.36 -29.73
CA TYR A 143 -7.62 22.74 -29.69
C TYR A 143 -6.65 23.40 -30.64
N ARG A 144 -7.11 23.91 -31.79
CA ARG A 144 -6.29 24.69 -32.71
C ARG A 144 -5.87 26.03 -32.11
N GLU A 145 -6.80 26.81 -31.58
CA GLU A 145 -6.52 28.13 -31.01
C GLU A 145 -5.68 28.08 -29.74
N GLN A 146 -6.02 27.18 -28.83
CA GLN A 146 -5.44 27.15 -27.47
C GLN A 146 -4.14 26.37 -27.37
N TYR A 147 -3.98 25.36 -28.23
CA TYR A 147 -2.87 24.39 -28.13
C TYR A 147 -2.11 24.18 -29.43
N ASN A 148 -2.48 24.90 -30.48
CA ASN A 148 -1.94 24.72 -31.84
C ASN A 148 -1.89 23.23 -32.27
N THR A 149 -2.98 22.51 -31.99
CA THR A 149 -3.11 21.08 -32.25
C THR A 149 -4.30 20.81 -33.16
N GLU A 150 -4.07 20.05 -34.23
CA GLU A 150 -5.13 19.67 -35.16
C GLU A 150 -5.78 18.36 -34.75
N VAL A 151 -7.10 18.29 -34.88
CA VAL A 151 -7.90 17.07 -34.72
C VAL A 151 -8.21 16.52 -36.10
N THR A 152 -7.77 15.31 -36.39
CA THR A 152 -7.88 14.69 -37.73
C THR A 152 -9.16 13.89 -37.89
N ASP A 153 -9.54 13.10 -36.87
CA ASP A 153 -10.81 12.35 -36.89
C ASP A 153 -11.94 13.20 -36.29
N LEU A 154 -12.79 13.70 -37.17
CA LEU A 154 -13.92 14.56 -36.80
C LEU A 154 -15.19 13.78 -36.42
N THR A 155 -15.17 12.45 -36.55
CA THR A 155 -16.30 11.57 -36.25
C THR A 155 -16.18 10.79 -34.97
N GLN A 156 -15.03 10.87 -34.30
CA GLN A 156 -14.76 10.18 -33.03
C GLN A 156 -15.70 10.64 -31.91
N PRO A 157 -16.09 9.76 -30.98
CA PRO A 157 -16.88 10.13 -29.80
C PRO A 157 -16.06 11.00 -28.83
N LEU A 158 -16.70 11.58 -27.81
CA LEU A 158 -16.03 12.33 -26.76
C LEU A 158 -15.94 11.53 -25.47
N LEU A 159 -14.80 11.64 -24.76
CA LEU A 159 -14.62 11.04 -23.45
C LEU A 159 -15.11 12.01 -22.36
N ILE A 160 -15.89 11.52 -21.40
CA ILE A 160 -16.44 12.32 -20.32
C ILE A 160 -15.63 12.09 -19.04
N SER A 161 -15.10 13.17 -18.46
CA SER A 161 -14.48 13.18 -17.14
C SER A 161 -15.30 14.02 -16.17
N LYS A 162 -15.88 13.37 -15.15
CA LYS A 162 -16.63 14.03 -14.08
C LYS A 162 -15.69 14.47 -12.98
N GLY A 163 -15.02 15.58 -13.03
CA GLY A 163 -14.02 16.06 -12.07
C GLY A 163 -14.19 15.63 -10.60
N LYS A 164 -13.16 15.73 -9.78
CA LYS A 164 -13.22 15.36 -8.35
C LYS A 164 -14.16 16.33 -7.59
N TRP A 165 -15.15 15.79 -6.88
CA TRP A 165 -15.98 16.54 -5.94
C TRP A 165 -15.10 17.15 -4.85
N LYS A 166 -15.03 18.46 -4.79
CA LYS A 166 -14.51 19.16 -3.60
C LYS A 166 -15.67 19.33 -2.62
N LYS A 167 -15.52 18.80 -1.41
CA LYS A 167 -16.53 18.86 -0.31
C LYS A 167 -16.93 20.26 0.14
N SER A 168 -16.31 21.32 -0.37
CA SER A 168 -16.50 22.69 0.09
C SER A 168 -17.41 23.59 -0.77
N GLN A 169 -18.03 23.06 -1.84
CA GLN A 169 -19.00 23.81 -2.64
C GLN A 169 -20.26 22.99 -2.82
N GLN A 170 -21.22 23.25 -1.94
CA GLN A 170 -22.63 22.90 -2.14
C GLN A 170 -23.15 23.73 -3.31
N ASP A 171 -23.90 23.06 -4.22
CA ASP A 171 -24.86 23.64 -5.17
C ASP A 171 -24.41 24.23 -6.53
N THR A 172 -23.26 23.85 -7.10
CA THR A 172 -23.11 24.01 -8.55
C THR A 172 -22.70 22.68 -9.20
N PRO A 173 -23.49 22.13 -10.14
CA PRO A 173 -23.08 20.94 -10.88
C PRO A 173 -21.86 21.30 -11.74
N HIS A 174 -20.69 20.78 -11.40
CA HIS A 174 -19.51 20.94 -12.26
C HIS A 174 -19.82 20.36 -13.62
N LYS A 175 -19.73 21.20 -14.67
CA LYS A 175 -19.84 20.74 -16.05
C LYS A 175 -18.80 19.63 -16.29
N PRO A 176 -19.21 18.49 -16.83
CA PRO A 176 -18.27 17.43 -17.16
C PRO A 176 -17.24 17.96 -18.18
N ILE A 177 -16.01 17.54 -18.02
CA ILE A 177 -14.94 17.83 -18.99
C ILE A 177 -15.05 16.80 -20.10
N MET A 178 -15.22 17.28 -21.34
CA MET A 178 -15.21 16.44 -22.53
C MET A 178 -13.83 16.49 -23.18
N LEU A 179 -13.29 15.33 -23.55
CA LEU A 179 -11.96 15.18 -24.12
C LEU A 179 -12.07 14.47 -25.48
N VAL A 180 -11.22 14.86 -26.41
CA VAL A 180 -11.11 14.23 -27.74
C VAL A 180 -10.16 13.03 -27.63
N PRO A 181 -10.62 11.78 -27.92
CA PRO A 181 -9.80 10.55 -27.78
C PRO A 181 -8.47 10.60 -28.49
N GLU A 182 -8.43 11.11 -29.73
CA GLU A 182 -7.21 11.25 -30.54
C GLU A 182 -6.09 12.04 -29.86
N LEU A 183 -6.44 12.90 -28.91
CA LEU A 183 -5.51 13.72 -28.14
C LEU A 183 -5.23 13.13 -26.74
N CYS A 184 -5.79 11.97 -26.44
CA CYS A 184 -5.67 11.31 -25.15
C CYS A 184 -4.86 10.00 -25.27
N TYR A 185 -3.94 9.80 -24.35
CA TYR A 185 -3.23 8.53 -24.22
C TYR A 185 -3.66 7.79 -22.96
N LEU A 186 -3.78 6.48 -23.07
CA LEU A 186 -4.09 5.62 -21.93
C LEU A 186 -2.90 5.63 -20.96
N THR A 187 -3.11 6.10 -19.74
CA THR A 187 -2.08 6.05 -18.70
C THR A 187 -2.19 4.74 -17.91
N GLY A 188 -1.04 4.13 -17.65
CA GLY A 188 -0.96 2.87 -16.91
C GLY A 188 -1.14 1.63 -17.79
N LEU A 189 -1.17 0.47 -17.14
CA LEU A 189 -1.30 -0.81 -17.80
C LEU A 189 -2.78 -1.14 -18.05
N SER A 190 -3.13 -1.46 -19.28
CA SER A 190 -4.45 -2.01 -19.57
C SER A 190 -4.62 -3.40 -18.91
N ASP A 191 -5.87 -3.83 -18.69
CA ASP A 191 -6.14 -5.17 -18.16
C ASP A 191 -5.60 -6.29 -19.06
N LYS A 192 -5.54 -6.05 -20.38
CA LYS A 192 -4.92 -6.97 -21.33
C LYS A 192 -3.41 -7.08 -21.08
N MET A 193 -2.71 -5.96 -20.90
CA MET A 193 -1.28 -5.95 -20.60
C MET A 193 -0.98 -6.57 -19.24
N ARG A 194 -1.80 -6.30 -18.21
CA ARG A 194 -1.65 -6.91 -16.87
C ARG A 194 -1.83 -8.43 -16.88
N LYS A 195 -2.63 -8.95 -17.80
CA LYS A 195 -2.85 -10.39 -18.01
C LYS A 195 -1.75 -11.04 -18.86
N ASP A 196 -0.98 -10.25 -19.60
CA ASP A 196 0.12 -10.76 -20.42
C ASP A 196 1.38 -10.93 -19.55
N TYR A 197 1.73 -12.20 -19.31
CA TYR A 197 2.90 -12.55 -18.49
C TYR A 197 4.21 -12.03 -19.08
N ARG A 198 4.36 -11.96 -20.42
CA ARG A 198 5.60 -11.49 -21.07
C ARG A 198 5.78 -10.01 -20.80
N VAL A 199 4.74 -9.22 -21.04
CA VAL A 199 4.73 -7.78 -20.76
C VAL A 199 5.02 -7.51 -19.29
N MET A 200 4.34 -8.22 -18.37
CA MET A 200 4.54 -8.04 -16.93
C MET A 200 5.93 -8.47 -16.46
N ARG A 201 6.51 -9.53 -17.03
CA ARG A 201 7.87 -9.96 -16.73
C ARG A 201 8.89 -8.92 -17.19
N ASP A 202 8.75 -8.41 -18.40
CA ASP A 202 9.70 -7.44 -18.96
C ASP A 202 9.61 -6.10 -18.20
N LEU A 203 8.41 -5.65 -17.84
CA LEU A 203 8.21 -4.51 -16.94
C LEU A 203 8.83 -4.72 -15.56
N ALA A 204 8.72 -5.93 -15.00
CA ALA A 204 9.29 -6.24 -13.69
C ALA A 204 10.82 -6.07 -13.64
N LEU A 205 11.52 -6.29 -14.75
CA LEU A 205 12.96 -6.05 -14.85
C LEU A 205 13.35 -4.57 -14.65
N HIS A 206 12.48 -3.67 -15.09
CA HIS A 206 12.67 -2.22 -14.96
C HIS A 206 12.09 -1.65 -13.66
N MET A 207 11.05 -2.25 -13.11
CA MET A 207 10.35 -1.76 -11.91
C MET A 207 10.96 -2.29 -10.61
N ARG A 208 11.54 -3.49 -10.62
CA ARG A 208 12.15 -4.13 -9.44
C ARG A 208 13.66 -3.96 -9.47
N LEU A 209 14.11 -2.82 -8.97
CA LEU A 209 15.53 -2.55 -8.85
C LEU A 209 16.09 -3.26 -7.62
N ASP A 210 17.14 -4.04 -7.80
CA ASP A 210 17.98 -4.52 -6.70
C ASP A 210 18.77 -3.34 -6.07
N PRO A 211 19.38 -3.51 -4.89
CA PRO A 211 20.10 -2.43 -4.21
C PRO A 211 21.20 -1.80 -5.07
N GLU A 212 21.93 -2.58 -5.86
CA GLU A 212 23.01 -2.11 -6.70
C GLU A 212 22.51 -1.24 -7.85
N ARG A 213 21.47 -1.69 -8.57
CA ARG A 213 20.80 -0.91 -9.62
C ARG A 213 20.17 0.35 -9.08
N ARG A 214 19.55 0.28 -7.89
CA ARG A 214 18.99 1.45 -7.22
C ARG A 214 20.08 2.49 -6.91
N GLN A 215 21.23 2.04 -6.39
CA GLN A 215 22.37 2.90 -6.15
C GLN A 215 22.87 3.55 -7.45
N HIS A 216 22.94 2.78 -8.54
CA HIS A 216 23.35 3.30 -9.85
C HIS A 216 22.42 4.41 -10.35
N GLU A 217 21.10 4.19 -10.30
CA GLU A 217 20.11 5.20 -10.74
C GLU A 217 20.14 6.46 -9.84
N LEU A 218 20.34 6.31 -8.53
CA LEU A 218 20.50 7.44 -7.63
C LEU A 218 21.78 8.23 -7.94
N ARG A 219 22.91 7.57 -8.27
CA ARG A 219 24.14 8.26 -8.72
C ARG A 219 23.91 9.03 -10.01
N LYS A 220 23.19 8.45 -10.98
CA LYS A 220 22.81 9.12 -12.23
C LYS A 220 21.98 10.37 -11.96
N LEU A 221 21.00 10.29 -11.06
CA LEU A 221 20.21 11.45 -10.62
C LEU A 221 21.11 12.52 -9.98
N MET A 222 22.00 12.13 -9.06
CA MET A 222 22.92 13.06 -8.41
C MET A 222 23.86 13.76 -9.41
N ASN A 223 24.40 13.02 -10.36
CA ASN A 223 25.24 13.60 -11.42
C ASN A 223 24.44 14.64 -12.25
N THR A 224 23.19 14.33 -12.58
CA THR A 224 22.32 15.27 -13.30
C THR A 224 22.04 16.54 -12.48
N ILE A 225 21.81 16.42 -11.18
CA ILE A 225 21.66 17.57 -10.27
C ILE A 225 22.93 18.41 -10.26
N GLN A 226 24.11 17.79 -10.14
CA GLN A 226 25.39 18.49 -10.04
C GLN A 226 25.81 19.17 -11.35
N THR A 227 25.45 18.63 -12.50
CA THR A 227 25.82 19.18 -13.81
C THR A 227 24.83 20.20 -14.36
N ASN A 228 23.60 20.27 -13.80
CA ASN A 228 22.58 21.19 -14.25
C ASN A 228 22.82 22.59 -13.67
N ARG A 229 23.11 23.57 -14.54
CA ARG A 229 23.45 24.95 -14.14
C ARG A 229 22.30 25.66 -13.40
N GLU A 230 21.07 25.47 -13.83
CA GLU A 230 19.89 26.10 -13.19
C GLU A 230 19.68 25.56 -11.78
N VAL A 231 19.82 24.24 -11.62
CA VAL A 231 19.72 23.58 -10.31
C VAL A 231 20.84 24.03 -9.37
N GLN A 232 22.08 24.13 -9.88
CA GLN A 232 23.22 24.60 -9.08
C GLN A 232 23.04 26.05 -8.65
N ARG A 233 22.51 26.91 -9.53
CA ARG A 233 22.18 28.30 -9.17
C ARG A 233 21.11 28.35 -8.07
N GLU A 234 20.04 27.58 -8.18
CA GLU A 234 18.98 27.51 -7.15
C GLU A 234 19.54 27.05 -5.81
N LEU A 235 20.35 25.99 -5.79
CA LEU A 235 20.99 25.51 -4.58
C LEU A 235 21.92 26.53 -3.92
N GLN A 236 22.72 27.25 -4.71
CA GLN A 236 23.58 28.33 -4.22
C GLN A 236 22.79 29.48 -3.58
N LEU A 237 21.65 29.84 -4.15
CA LEU A 237 20.77 30.86 -3.56
C LEU A 237 20.24 30.48 -2.17
N TRP A 238 20.16 29.18 -1.87
CA TRP A 238 19.76 28.65 -0.58
C TRP A 238 20.93 28.23 0.32
N ASP A 239 22.17 28.50 -0.12
CA ASP A 239 23.41 28.03 0.55
C ASP A 239 23.41 26.50 0.82
N LEU A 240 22.91 25.73 -0.16
CA LEU A 240 22.80 24.29 -0.10
C LEU A 240 23.65 23.62 -1.17
N LYS A 241 24.15 22.44 -0.86
CA LYS A 241 24.84 21.55 -1.80
C LYS A 241 24.48 20.10 -1.52
N PHE A 242 24.45 19.29 -2.57
CA PHE A 242 24.42 17.84 -2.40
C PHE A 242 25.85 17.31 -2.32
N ASP A 243 26.10 16.37 -1.41
CA ASP A 243 27.36 15.64 -1.40
C ASP A 243 27.48 14.75 -2.64
N THR A 244 28.70 14.50 -3.06
CA THR A 244 29.01 13.58 -4.17
C THR A 244 28.86 12.11 -3.76
N ASN A 245 28.99 11.83 -2.48
CA ASN A 245 28.92 10.51 -1.91
C ASN A 245 27.61 10.28 -1.17
N PHE A 246 27.16 9.03 -1.15
CA PHE A 246 26.08 8.64 -0.28
C PHE A 246 26.49 8.67 1.19
N VAL A 247 25.55 8.96 2.06
CA VAL A 247 25.75 8.86 3.50
C VAL A 247 26.09 7.41 3.84
N SER A 248 27.20 7.21 4.54
CA SER A 248 27.60 5.92 5.09
C SER A 248 27.32 5.88 6.58
N PHE A 249 26.68 4.84 7.02
CA PHE A 249 26.43 4.58 8.43
C PHE A 249 26.66 3.11 8.75
N SER A 250 27.06 2.85 9.99
CA SER A 250 27.29 1.48 10.46
C SER A 250 25.96 0.82 10.80
N GLY A 251 25.72 -0.35 10.21
CA GLY A 251 24.61 -1.23 10.55
C GLY A 251 25.02 -2.32 11.53
N ARG A 252 24.07 -2.87 12.24
CA ARG A 252 24.27 -4.04 13.10
C ARG A 252 23.58 -5.25 12.46
N ILE A 253 24.31 -6.33 12.26
CA ILE A 253 23.76 -7.63 11.89
C ILE A 253 23.24 -8.29 13.16
N LEU A 254 21.96 -8.69 13.16
CA LEU A 254 21.39 -9.44 14.26
C LEU A 254 22.05 -10.81 14.36
N LYS A 255 22.11 -11.35 15.59
CA LYS A 255 22.61 -12.70 15.84
C LYS A 255 21.72 -13.74 15.17
N GLU A 256 22.27 -14.91 14.99
CA GLU A 256 21.53 -16.10 14.54
C GLU A 256 20.32 -16.34 15.44
N VAL A 257 19.25 -16.80 14.81
CA VAL A 257 18.01 -17.09 15.51
C VAL A 257 17.85 -18.60 15.59
N ARG A 258 17.59 -19.12 16.78
CA ARG A 258 17.36 -20.54 17.00
C ARG A 258 15.95 -20.95 16.62
N ILE A 259 15.86 -21.97 15.77
CA ILE A 259 14.61 -22.48 15.20
C ILE A 259 14.42 -23.91 15.70
N PHE A 260 13.22 -24.19 16.19
CA PHE A 260 12.82 -25.53 16.65
C PHE A 260 11.80 -26.13 15.68
N GLN A 261 12.10 -27.29 15.14
CA GLN A 261 11.22 -28.06 14.27
C GLN A 261 11.15 -29.52 14.72
N GLY A 262 9.97 -29.99 15.07
CA GLY A 262 9.80 -31.29 15.66
C GLY A 262 10.66 -31.44 16.91
N ARG A 263 11.57 -32.42 16.92
CA ARG A 263 12.55 -32.63 17.99
C ARG A 263 13.94 -32.03 17.70
N ARG A 264 14.09 -31.28 16.63
CA ARG A 264 15.36 -30.70 16.19
C ARG A 264 15.40 -29.23 16.52
N ALA A 265 16.61 -28.72 16.78
CA ALA A 265 16.92 -27.30 16.85
C ALA A 265 18.08 -27.01 15.91
N PHE A 266 18.02 -25.90 15.22
CA PHE A 266 19.09 -25.42 14.34
C PHE A 266 19.09 -23.88 14.34
N ASP A 267 20.21 -23.28 13.98
CA ASP A 267 20.34 -21.83 13.94
C ASP A 267 20.18 -21.33 12.50
N SER A 268 19.49 -20.20 12.33
CA SER A 268 19.33 -19.58 11.02
C SER A 268 20.66 -19.02 10.53
N HIS A 269 20.91 -19.07 9.22
CA HIS A 269 22.11 -18.45 8.67
C HIS A 269 21.89 -16.92 8.59
N PRO A 270 22.72 -16.08 9.26
CA PRO A 270 22.46 -14.63 9.36
C PRO A 270 22.42 -13.91 8.02
N GLN A 271 23.26 -14.36 7.08
CA GLN A 271 23.41 -13.74 5.77
C GLN A 271 22.29 -14.14 4.79
N PHE A 272 21.86 -15.40 4.81
CA PHE A 272 20.91 -15.91 3.82
C PHE A 272 19.49 -15.99 4.34
N ALA A 273 19.30 -16.07 5.67
CA ALA A 273 17.99 -16.23 6.33
C ALA A 273 17.12 -17.33 5.65
N ASP A 274 17.76 -18.40 5.20
CA ASP A 274 17.12 -19.53 4.52
C ASP A 274 17.40 -20.84 5.28
N TRP A 275 16.35 -21.52 5.65
CA TRP A 275 16.36 -22.84 6.30
C TRP A 275 15.46 -23.83 5.58
N SER A 276 15.24 -23.63 4.28
CA SER A 276 14.38 -24.48 3.45
C SER A 276 14.88 -25.92 3.37
N ARG A 277 16.20 -26.15 3.50
CA ARG A 277 16.80 -27.49 3.50
C ARG A 277 16.47 -28.24 4.78
N GLU A 278 16.61 -27.59 5.91
CA GLU A 278 16.35 -28.12 7.24
C GLU A 278 14.87 -28.49 7.40
N THR A 279 13.97 -27.64 6.93
CA THR A 279 12.52 -27.85 7.02
C THR A 279 12.01 -29.00 6.17
N ARG A 280 12.71 -29.38 5.10
CA ARG A 280 12.35 -30.53 4.26
C ARG A 280 12.76 -31.89 4.86
N SER A 281 13.72 -31.91 5.76
CA SER A 281 14.41 -33.13 6.20
C SER A 281 13.90 -33.72 7.50
N GLY A 282 12.78 -33.26 8.05
CA GLY A 282 12.26 -33.77 9.32
C GLY A 282 10.82 -33.41 9.63
N PRO A 283 10.28 -33.98 10.71
CA PRO A 283 8.89 -33.75 11.09
C PRO A 283 8.67 -32.30 11.49
N LEU A 284 7.46 -31.80 11.22
CA LEU A 284 7.03 -30.48 11.61
C LEU A 284 6.83 -30.39 13.13
N LEU A 285 6.73 -29.18 13.67
CA LEU A 285 6.55 -28.91 15.10
C LEU A 285 5.22 -29.48 15.61
N ASN A 286 4.13 -29.20 14.92
CA ASN A 286 2.80 -29.73 15.20
C ASN A 286 2.14 -30.19 13.89
N VAL A 287 1.80 -31.43 13.83
CA VAL A 287 1.33 -32.09 12.62
C VAL A 287 -0.15 -32.42 12.76
N LYS A 288 -0.91 -32.18 11.69
CA LYS A 288 -2.31 -32.55 11.56
C LYS A 288 -2.45 -33.68 10.55
N SER A 289 -3.18 -34.76 10.91
CA SER A 289 -3.55 -35.80 9.95
C SER A 289 -4.52 -35.26 8.90
N LEU A 290 -4.43 -35.78 7.69
CA LEU A 290 -5.27 -35.42 6.57
C LEU A 290 -6.10 -36.65 6.16
N ASP A 291 -7.21 -36.85 6.87
CA ASP A 291 -8.04 -38.06 6.74
C ASP A 291 -9.24 -37.85 5.81
N HIS A 292 -9.90 -36.69 5.91
CA HIS A 292 -11.09 -36.34 5.15
C HIS A 292 -10.88 -35.03 4.37
N TRP A 293 -10.52 -35.15 3.09
CA TRP A 293 -10.22 -34.01 2.27
C TRP A 293 -10.64 -34.20 0.82
N LEU A 294 -10.86 -33.06 0.15
CA LEU A 294 -11.37 -33.00 -1.20
C LEU A 294 -10.36 -32.31 -2.12
N ILE A 295 -10.33 -32.74 -3.38
CA ILE A 295 -9.60 -32.05 -4.44
C ILE A 295 -10.58 -31.74 -5.57
N LEU A 296 -10.74 -30.46 -5.87
CA LEU A 296 -11.53 -29.98 -6.99
C LEU A 296 -10.60 -29.57 -8.13
N TYR A 297 -10.88 -30.02 -9.34
CA TYR A 297 -10.05 -29.75 -10.50
C TYR A 297 -10.89 -29.70 -11.79
N PRO A 298 -10.59 -28.79 -12.74
CA PRO A 298 -11.18 -28.83 -14.08
C PRO A 298 -10.69 -30.05 -14.86
N THR A 299 -11.54 -30.65 -15.68
CA THR A 299 -11.24 -31.85 -16.49
C THR A 299 -9.87 -31.80 -17.18
N ARG A 300 -9.55 -30.67 -17.81
CA ARG A 300 -8.27 -30.43 -18.50
C ARG A 300 -7.04 -30.43 -17.58
N ASN A 301 -7.24 -30.27 -16.28
CA ASN A 301 -6.17 -30.19 -15.27
C ASN A 301 -6.04 -31.47 -14.42
N TYR A 302 -6.70 -32.57 -14.81
CA TYR A 302 -6.62 -33.84 -14.12
C TYR A 302 -5.17 -34.33 -13.94
N GLY A 303 -4.35 -34.25 -14.98
CA GLY A 303 -2.94 -34.66 -14.94
C GLY A 303 -2.14 -33.87 -13.88
N ALA A 304 -2.33 -32.55 -13.82
CA ALA A 304 -1.68 -31.69 -12.83
C ALA A 304 -2.16 -32.02 -11.41
N ALA A 305 -3.45 -32.21 -11.20
CA ALA A 305 -4.03 -32.59 -9.90
C ALA A 305 -3.52 -33.96 -9.43
N SER A 306 -3.52 -34.97 -10.31
CA SER A 306 -3.01 -36.32 -10.02
C SER A 306 -1.52 -36.30 -9.67
N SER A 307 -0.69 -35.60 -10.43
CA SER A 307 0.74 -35.44 -10.17
C SER A 307 1.02 -34.74 -8.84
N LEU A 308 0.21 -33.75 -8.47
CA LEU A 308 0.30 -33.10 -7.16
C LEU A 308 -0.01 -34.08 -6.04
N VAL A 309 -1.09 -34.85 -6.13
CA VAL A 309 -1.46 -35.87 -5.11
C VAL A 309 -0.33 -36.90 -4.91
N GLN A 310 0.24 -37.40 -6.01
CA GLN A 310 1.36 -38.33 -5.94
C GLN A 310 2.58 -37.73 -5.26
N SER A 311 2.86 -36.43 -5.55
CA SER A 311 3.96 -35.72 -4.92
C SER A 311 3.69 -35.45 -3.43
N LEU A 312 2.45 -35.08 -3.07
CA LEU A 312 2.04 -34.94 -1.66
C LEU A 312 2.22 -36.26 -0.88
N ARG A 313 1.82 -37.38 -1.45
CA ARG A 313 2.04 -38.73 -0.83
C ARG A 313 3.52 -39.02 -0.56
N LYS A 314 4.43 -38.50 -1.37
CA LYS A 314 5.87 -38.69 -1.19
C LYS A 314 6.47 -37.79 -0.11
N VAL A 315 5.96 -36.54 0.02
CA VAL A 315 6.55 -35.53 0.94
C VAL A 315 5.94 -35.55 2.33
N THR A 316 4.66 -35.91 2.48
CA THR A 316 3.95 -35.88 3.78
C THR A 316 4.52 -36.81 4.85
N PRO A 317 5.00 -38.05 4.54
CA PRO A 317 5.60 -38.91 5.55
C PRO A 317 6.85 -38.33 6.22
N THR A 318 7.69 -37.62 5.43
CA THR A 318 8.90 -36.98 5.97
C THR A 318 8.56 -35.87 6.95
N MET A 319 7.42 -35.19 6.74
CA MET A 319 6.90 -34.15 7.65
C MET A 319 6.19 -34.74 8.88
N GLY A 320 6.00 -36.04 8.94
CA GLY A 320 5.23 -36.71 9.99
C GLY A 320 3.72 -36.67 9.77
N THR A 321 3.24 -36.22 8.60
CA THR A 321 1.80 -36.12 8.30
C THR A 321 1.26 -37.45 7.76
N ALA A 322 0.28 -38.03 8.45
CA ALA A 322 -0.53 -39.14 7.92
C ALA A 322 -1.54 -38.53 6.91
N MET A 323 -1.55 -39.07 5.69
CA MET A 323 -2.42 -38.62 4.63
C MET A 323 -3.19 -39.79 4.03
N ARG A 324 -4.51 -39.74 4.13
CA ARG A 324 -5.41 -40.70 3.45
C ARG A 324 -5.71 -40.26 2.02
N GLU A 325 -6.41 -41.09 1.30
CA GLU A 325 -6.79 -40.82 -0.08
C GLU A 325 -7.79 -39.64 -0.16
N ALA A 326 -7.53 -38.72 -1.11
CA ALA A 326 -8.41 -37.60 -1.38
C ALA A 326 -9.63 -38.02 -2.19
N LYS A 327 -10.77 -37.43 -1.95
CA LYS A 327 -11.89 -37.50 -2.87
C LYS A 327 -11.66 -36.50 -4.01
N MET A 328 -11.38 -37.06 -5.21
CA MET A 328 -11.16 -36.27 -6.43
C MET A 328 -12.49 -35.92 -7.07
N LEU A 329 -12.75 -34.61 -7.28
CA LEU A 329 -14.01 -34.07 -7.80
C LEU A 329 -13.75 -33.20 -9.03
N GLU A 330 -14.38 -33.57 -10.12
CA GLU A 330 -14.29 -32.83 -11.37
C GLU A 330 -15.25 -31.62 -11.36
N VAL A 331 -14.81 -30.49 -11.87
CA VAL A 331 -15.58 -29.23 -11.96
C VAL A 331 -15.37 -28.57 -13.33
N SER A 332 -16.33 -27.75 -13.72
CA SER A 332 -16.14 -26.77 -14.80
C SER A 332 -15.45 -25.53 -14.28
N ASP A 333 -14.75 -24.79 -15.14
CA ASP A 333 -13.94 -23.62 -14.77
C ASP A 333 -14.80 -22.35 -14.52
N THR A 334 -15.88 -22.51 -13.77
CA THR A 334 -16.86 -21.48 -13.42
C THR A 334 -17.13 -21.43 -11.91
N VAL A 335 -17.42 -20.25 -11.40
CA VAL A 335 -17.75 -20.06 -9.96
C VAL A 335 -18.91 -20.97 -9.55
N GLN A 336 -19.98 -21.03 -10.37
CA GLN A 336 -21.16 -21.83 -10.08
C GLN A 336 -20.84 -23.32 -9.94
N SER A 337 -20.03 -23.89 -10.84
CA SER A 337 -19.65 -25.30 -10.78
C SER A 337 -18.88 -25.63 -9.49
N TYR A 338 -17.89 -24.78 -9.13
CA TYR A 338 -17.14 -24.98 -7.88
C TYR A 338 -18.06 -24.89 -6.65
N THR A 339 -18.91 -23.87 -6.57
CA THR A 339 -19.80 -23.69 -5.41
C THR A 339 -20.82 -24.83 -5.29
N THR A 340 -21.42 -25.30 -6.38
CA THR A 340 -22.36 -26.43 -6.35
C THR A 340 -21.67 -27.72 -5.87
N VAL A 341 -20.45 -28.01 -6.35
CA VAL A 341 -19.71 -29.20 -5.89
C VAL A 341 -19.31 -29.07 -4.42
N LEU A 342 -18.92 -27.87 -3.97
CA LEU A 342 -18.62 -27.60 -2.57
C LEU A 342 -19.87 -27.79 -1.68
N GLU A 343 -21.03 -27.29 -2.10
CA GLU A 343 -22.31 -27.46 -1.38
C GLU A 343 -22.69 -28.92 -1.19
N ASN A 344 -22.43 -29.75 -2.20
CA ASN A 344 -22.81 -31.16 -2.18
C ASN A 344 -21.79 -32.06 -1.42
N HIS A 345 -20.55 -31.61 -1.24
CA HIS A 345 -19.48 -32.50 -0.74
C HIS A 345 -18.75 -32.01 0.50
N VAL A 346 -18.81 -30.71 0.83
CA VAL A 346 -18.20 -30.19 2.06
C VAL A 346 -19.13 -30.46 3.24
N SER A 347 -18.56 -30.99 4.31
CA SER A 347 -19.28 -31.28 5.57
C SER A 347 -18.42 -30.87 6.77
N SER A 348 -19.00 -30.93 7.97
CA SER A 348 -18.26 -30.69 9.22
C SER A 348 -17.08 -31.63 9.45
N LYS A 349 -17.01 -32.77 8.74
CA LYS A 349 -15.88 -33.72 8.77
C LYS A 349 -14.76 -33.34 7.80
N THR A 350 -15.00 -32.42 6.86
CA THR A 350 -14.01 -32.03 5.84
C THR A 350 -12.91 -31.20 6.47
N GLN A 351 -11.69 -31.72 6.47
CA GLN A 351 -10.52 -31.07 7.08
C GLN A 351 -9.84 -30.07 6.13
N MET A 352 -9.88 -30.34 4.82
CA MET A 352 -9.20 -29.53 3.80
C MET A 352 -9.88 -29.67 2.44
N VAL A 353 -9.97 -28.55 1.74
CA VAL A 353 -10.36 -28.50 0.33
C VAL A 353 -9.20 -27.94 -0.49
N LEU A 354 -8.66 -28.74 -1.41
CA LEU A 354 -7.64 -28.33 -2.36
C LEU A 354 -8.30 -28.03 -3.72
N CYS A 355 -8.18 -26.80 -4.22
CA CYS A 355 -8.71 -26.41 -5.52
C CYS A 355 -7.55 -26.18 -6.51
N VAL A 356 -7.52 -26.95 -7.58
CA VAL A 356 -6.64 -26.72 -8.73
C VAL A 356 -7.36 -25.77 -9.69
N LEU A 357 -6.78 -24.61 -9.95
CA LEU A 357 -7.36 -23.58 -10.79
C LEU A 357 -6.65 -23.54 -12.14
N SER A 358 -7.39 -23.37 -13.22
CA SER A 358 -6.80 -23.27 -14.57
C SER A 358 -6.04 -21.96 -14.78
N SER A 359 -6.43 -20.87 -14.09
CA SER A 359 -5.85 -19.54 -14.22
C SER A 359 -6.06 -18.71 -12.95
N GLU A 360 -5.41 -17.56 -12.88
CA GLU A 360 -5.49 -16.58 -11.77
C GLU A 360 -6.74 -15.68 -11.86
N LYS A 361 -7.91 -16.23 -12.27
CA LYS A 361 -9.15 -15.45 -12.32
C LYS A 361 -9.61 -15.10 -10.92
N LYS A 362 -9.66 -13.80 -10.64
CA LYS A 362 -10.03 -13.27 -9.33
C LYS A 362 -11.44 -13.71 -8.91
N ASP A 363 -12.41 -13.61 -9.82
CA ASP A 363 -13.82 -13.92 -9.53
C ASP A 363 -14.00 -15.39 -9.07
N LEU A 364 -13.27 -16.32 -9.71
CA LEU A 364 -13.30 -17.72 -9.34
C LEU A 364 -12.69 -17.96 -7.95
N TYR A 365 -11.53 -17.35 -7.69
CA TYR A 365 -10.88 -17.43 -6.39
C TYR A 365 -11.77 -16.82 -5.28
N ASP A 366 -12.32 -15.64 -5.51
CA ASP A 366 -13.18 -14.93 -4.57
C ASP A 366 -14.45 -15.75 -4.26
N GLY A 367 -15.08 -16.34 -5.29
CA GLY A 367 -16.26 -17.19 -5.11
C GLY A 367 -15.99 -18.44 -4.26
N ILE A 368 -14.88 -19.14 -4.52
CA ILE A 368 -14.45 -20.28 -3.71
C ILE A 368 -14.17 -19.85 -2.26
N LYS A 369 -13.45 -18.74 -2.08
CA LYS A 369 -13.11 -18.24 -0.74
C LYS A 369 -14.32 -17.72 0.02
N GLN A 370 -15.26 -17.05 -0.65
CA GLN A 370 -16.52 -16.65 -0.04
C GLN A 370 -17.28 -17.84 0.52
N TYR A 371 -17.35 -18.94 -0.23
CA TYR A 371 -18.02 -20.14 0.24
C TYR A 371 -17.28 -20.76 1.45
N LEU A 372 -15.95 -21.02 1.30
CA LEU A 372 -15.15 -21.75 2.30
C LEU A 372 -14.69 -20.91 3.50
N CYS A 373 -14.87 -19.58 3.49
CA CYS A 373 -14.54 -18.75 4.63
C CYS A 373 -15.79 -18.19 5.34
N VAL A 374 -16.91 -18.01 4.61
CA VAL A 374 -18.10 -17.33 5.15
C VAL A 374 -19.29 -18.29 5.27
N LYS A 375 -19.65 -19.01 4.19
CA LYS A 375 -20.84 -19.89 4.19
C LYS A 375 -20.59 -21.20 4.95
N CYS A 376 -19.49 -21.87 4.66
CA CYS A 376 -19.08 -23.12 5.27
C CYS A 376 -17.59 -23.09 5.63
N PRO A 377 -17.19 -22.47 6.76
CA PRO A 377 -15.81 -22.30 7.14
C PRO A 377 -15.04 -23.62 7.15
N THR A 378 -14.21 -23.80 6.14
CA THR A 378 -13.38 -25.02 5.95
C THR A 378 -12.00 -24.62 5.43
N PRO A 379 -10.91 -25.13 5.99
CA PRO A 379 -9.57 -24.88 5.49
C PRO A 379 -9.44 -25.18 4.01
N SER A 380 -8.83 -24.28 3.24
CA SER A 380 -8.75 -24.44 1.79
C SER A 380 -7.42 -23.96 1.21
N GLN A 381 -6.96 -24.67 0.18
CA GLN A 381 -5.77 -24.36 -0.58
C GLN A 381 -6.11 -24.26 -2.06
N CYS A 382 -5.84 -23.11 -2.68
CA CYS A 382 -5.94 -22.95 -4.13
C CYS A 382 -4.54 -22.98 -4.75
N VAL A 383 -4.41 -23.68 -5.88
CA VAL A 383 -3.16 -23.82 -6.64
C VAL A 383 -3.47 -23.66 -8.12
N VAL A 384 -2.73 -22.82 -8.82
CA VAL A 384 -2.88 -22.65 -10.28
C VAL A 384 -2.17 -23.81 -11.00
N ALA A 385 -2.84 -24.47 -11.94
CA ALA A 385 -2.32 -25.64 -12.65
C ALA A 385 -0.94 -25.40 -13.29
N ARG A 386 -0.73 -24.21 -13.87
CA ARG A 386 0.58 -23.82 -14.45
C ARG A 386 1.74 -23.89 -13.46
N THR A 387 1.48 -23.73 -12.17
CA THR A 387 2.52 -23.88 -11.14
C THR A 387 2.97 -25.32 -11.00
N LEU A 388 2.11 -26.28 -11.34
CA LEU A 388 2.34 -27.72 -11.23
C LEU A 388 2.96 -28.33 -12.49
N ASP A 389 2.99 -27.60 -13.61
CA ASP A 389 3.44 -28.10 -14.93
C ASP A 389 4.96 -28.28 -15.06
N LYS A 390 5.74 -27.94 -14.01
CA LYS A 390 7.20 -28.06 -14.00
C LYS A 390 7.64 -29.29 -13.19
N PRO A 391 7.92 -30.45 -13.82
CA PRO A 391 8.27 -31.68 -13.11
C PRO A 391 9.48 -31.54 -12.19
N GLN A 392 10.49 -30.75 -12.59
CA GLN A 392 11.73 -30.53 -11.83
C GLN A 392 11.51 -29.83 -10.48
N THR A 393 10.49 -28.99 -10.38
CA THR A 393 10.20 -28.22 -9.16
C THR A 393 8.98 -28.73 -8.41
N LEU A 394 8.23 -29.71 -8.98
CA LEU A 394 6.97 -30.18 -8.43
C LEU A 394 7.09 -30.70 -7.00
N MET A 395 8.15 -31.44 -6.67
CA MET A 395 8.40 -31.93 -5.32
C MET A 395 8.61 -30.79 -4.30
N THR A 396 9.32 -29.73 -4.69
CA THR A 396 9.51 -28.55 -3.85
C THR A 396 8.19 -27.78 -3.66
N ILE A 397 7.38 -27.70 -4.71
CA ILE A 397 6.06 -27.07 -4.66
C ILE A 397 5.11 -27.88 -3.78
N ALA A 398 5.06 -29.20 -3.95
CA ALA A 398 4.25 -30.09 -3.12
C ALA A 398 4.64 -30.00 -1.64
N THR A 399 5.94 -29.91 -1.33
CA THR A 399 6.43 -29.69 0.02
C THR A 399 5.85 -28.40 0.62
N LYS A 400 5.92 -27.27 -0.11
CA LYS A 400 5.37 -25.99 0.37
C LYS A 400 3.85 -26.03 0.50
N ILE A 401 3.15 -26.69 -0.42
CA ILE A 401 1.69 -26.88 -0.34
C ILE A 401 1.32 -27.70 0.89
N ALA A 402 2.00 -28.82 1.16
CA ALA A 402 1.76 -29.64 2.34
C ALA A 402 1.98 -28.86 3.64
N GLN A 403 3.04 -28.06 3.71
CA GLN A 403 3.31 -27.15 4.83
C GLN A 403 2.19 -26.14 5.03
N GLN A 404 1.72 -25.49 3.96
CA GLN A 404 0.61 -24.53 4.01
C GLN A 404 -0.70 -25.20 4.45
N MET A 405 -0.99 -26.39 3.95
CA MET A 405 -2.18 -27.16 4.35
C MET A 405 -2.13 -27.51 5.84
N ASN A 406 -0.97 -27.98 6.36
CA ASN A 406 -0.79 -28.27 7.78
C ASN A 406 -1.08 -27.02 8.65
N CYS A 407 -0.55 -25.86 8.30
CA CYS A 407 -0.80 -24.62 9.03
C CYS A 407 -2.27 -24.22 9.01
N LYS A 408 -2.94 -24.32 7.85
CA LYS A 408 -4.35 -23.99 7.71
C LYS A 408 -5.27 -24.90 8.50
N MET A 409 -4.85 -26.13 8.76
CA MET A 409 -5.56 -27.07 9.65
C MET A 409 -5.24 -26.85 11.14
N GLY A 410 -4.46 -25.83 11.50
CA GLY A 410 -4.07 -25.51 12.87
C GLY A 410 -2.82 -26.25 13.36
N GLY A 411 -1.99 -26.77 12.43
CA GLY A 411 -0.65 -27.27 12.73
C GLY A 411 0.39 -26.16 12.76
N ALA A 412 1.64 -26.51 13.08
CA ALA A 412 2.77 -25.59 13.12
C ALA A 412 3.99 -26.20 12.43
N LEU A 413 4.75 -25.39 11.69
CA LEU A 413 5.95 -25.84 10.99
C LEU A 413 7.16 -25.88 11.92
N TRP A 414 7.43 -24.75 12.55
CA TRP A 414 8.54 -24.51 13.48
C TRP A 414 8.15 -23.41 14.47
N LYS A 415 8.93 -23.24 15.52
CA LYS A 415 8.91 -22.07 16.39
C LYS A 415 10.28 -21.40 16.42
N VAL A 416 10.30 -20.12 16.71
CA VAL A 416 11.50 -19.31 16.79
C VAL A 416 11.74 -18.92 18.24
N GLU A 417 12.99 -18.95 18.70
CA GLU A 417 13.35 -18.42 20.01
C GLU A 417 13.40 -16.90 19.96
N THR A 418 12.43 -16.25 20.58
CA THR A 418 12.30 -14.77 20.52
C THR A 418 12.95 -14.06 21.71
N GLY A 419 13.36 -14.81 22.75
CA GLY A 419 13.81 -14.22 24.02
C GLY A 419 12.69 -13.55 24.85
N LEU A 420 11.47 -13.46 24.29
CA LEU A 420 10.30 -12.92 24.97
C LEU A 420 9.44 -14.07 25.47
N GLN A 421 9.32 -14.18 26.77
CA GLN A 421 8.47 -15.19 27.40
C GLN A 421 7.08 -14.60 27.67
N ASN A 422 6.05 -15.43 27.49
CA ASN A 422 4.67 -15.08 27.82
C ASN A 422 4.16 -13.77 27.17
N ALA A 423 4.64 -13.47 25.96
CA ALA A 423 4.28 -12.27 25.22
C ALA A 423 3.21 -12.55 24.15
N MET A 424 2.14 -11.76 24.16
CA MET A 424 1.14 -11.73 23.11
C MET A 424 1.51 -10.66 22.08
N PHE A 425 1.46 -11.04 20.80
CA PHE A 425 1.67 -10.10 19.68
C PHE A 425 0.34 -9.79 19.02
N ILE A 426 0.12 -8.51 18.74
CA ILE A 426 -1.09 -8.01 18.09
C ILE A 426 -0.67 -7.20 16.87
N GLY A 427 -1.36 -7.41 15.75
CA GLY A 427 -1.26 -6.59 14.54
C GLY A 427 -2.61 -5.95 14.22
N ILE A 428 -2.58 -4.66 13.88
CA ILE A 428 -3.76 -3.88 13.50
C ILE A 428 -3.44 -3.12 12.22
N ASP A 429 -4.30 -3.26 11.21
CA ASP A 429 -4.18 -2.55 9.93
C ASP A 429 -5.56 -2.22 9.36
N CYS A 430 -5.65 -1.14 8.57
CA CYS A 430 -6.89 -0.68 7.95
C CYS A 430 -6.83 -0.78 6.43
N PHE A 431 -7.82 -1.44 5.85
CA PHE A 431 -8.05 -1.50 4.41
C PHE A 431 -9.15 -0.53 3.99
N HIS A 432 -8.85 0.32 2.99
CA HIS A 432 -9.80 1.26 2.40
C HIS A 432 -10.12 0.87 0.95
N ASP A 433 -11.38 0.52 0.66
CA ASP A 433 -11.83 0.27 -0.71
C ASP A 433 -12.01 1.59 -1.47
N THR A 434 -10.93 2.06 -2.10
CA THR A 434 -10.91 3.31 -2.87
C THR A 434 -11.64 3.21 -4.20
N VAL A 435 -11.84 1.99 -4.72
CA VAL A 435 -12.49 1.73 -6.03
C VAL A 435 -14.00 1.81 -5.89
N ASN A 436 -14.57 1.05 -4.96
CA ASN A 436 -16.01 0.95 -4.80
C ASN A 436 -16.56 1.89 -3.72
N ARG A 437 -15.71 2.64 -3.03
CA ARG A 437 -16.05 3.56 -1.91
C ARG A 437 -16.90 2.88 -0.84
N ARG A 438 -16.62 1.60 -0.57
CA ARG A 438 -17.30 0.83 0.49
C ARG A 438 -16.74 1.22 1.86
N LYS A 439 -17.35 0.65 2.91
CA LYS A 439 -16.84 0.77 4.28
C LYS A 439 -15.40 0.34 4.38
N SER A 440 -14.63 1.01 5.22
CA SER A 440 -13.28 0.59 5.60
C SER A 440 -13.35 -0.64 6.49
N ILE A 441 -12.31 -1.47 6.45
CA ILE A 441 -12.22 -2.68 7.26
C ILE A 441 -10.94 -2.63 8.04
N ALA A 442 -11.03 -2.64 9.37
CA ALA A 442 -9.87 -2.85 10.23
C ALA A 442 -9.69 -4.34 10.51
N GLY A 443 -8.49 -4.85 10.27
CA GLY A 443 -8.07 -6.18 10.63
C GLY A 443 -7.36 -6.17 11.99
N PHE A 444 -7.83 -7.00 12.90
CA PHE A 444 -7.18 -7.27 14.20
C PHE A 444 -6.70 -8.71 14.20
N VAL A 445 -5.41 -8.92 14.47
CA VAL A 445 -4.80 -10.26 14.55
C VAL A 445 -3.98 -10.35 15.83
N SER A 446 -4.14 -11.44 16.60
CA SER A 446 -3.34 -11.66 17.80
C SER A 446 -2.81 -13.08 17.89
N SER A 447 -1.61 -13.27 18.44
CA SER A 447 -1.13 -14.59 18.83
C SER A 447 -1.95 -15.11 20.03
N ILE A 448 -2.23 -16.43 20.05
CA ILE A 448 -3.00 -17.04 21.14
C ILE A 448 -2.24 -18.15 21.87
N ASN A 449 -1.01 -18.46 21.45
CA ASN A 449 -0.14 -19.44 22.14
C ASN A 449 1.29 -18.89 22.28
N GLN A 450 2.04 -19.45 23.25
CA GLN A 450 3.42 -19.03 23.56
C GLN A 450 4.41 -19.25 22.41
N GLU A 451 4.18 -20.25 21.59
CA GLU A 451 5.02 -20.57 20.43
C GLU A 451 4.83 -19.60 19.26
N LEU A 452 3.87 -18.67 19.33
CA LEU A 452 3.53 -17.70 18.29
C LEU A 452 3.17 -18.38 16.95
N THR A 453 2.55 -19.55 17.03
CA THR A 453 2.21 -20.38 15.86
C THR A 453 0.71 -20.43 15.57
N GLN A 454 -0.12 -19.96 16.50
CA GLN A 454 -1.58 -19.89 16.35
C GLN A 454 -2.06 -18.46 16.55
N TRP A 455 -3.04 -18.07 15.75
CA TRP A 455 -3.48 -16.69 15.65
C TRP A 455 -5.01 -16.62 15.67
N PHE A 456 -5.51 -15.62 16.40
CA PHE A 456 -6.90 -15.16 16.35
C PHE A 456 -6.98 -13.97 15.41
N SER A 457 -8.03 -13.88 14.60
CA SER A 457 -8.27 -12.74 13.72
C SER A 457 -9.72 -12.31 13.75
N GLN A 458 -9.95 -11.02 13.67
CA GLN A 458 -11.28 -10.40 13.58
C GLN A 458 -11.25 -9.20 12.67
N CYS A 459 -12.32 -9.03 11.87
CA CYS A 459 -12.52 -7.86 11.03
C CYS A 459 -13.55 -6.93 11.67
N ILE A 460 -13.27 -5.63 11.63
CA ILE A 460 -14.15 -4.56 12.13
C ILE A 460 -14.52 -3.68 10.93
N PHE A 461 -15.82 -3.53 10.67
CA PHE A 461 -16.31 -2.65 9.60
C PHE A 461 -16.50 -1.24 10.15
N GLN A 462 -15.92 -0.26 9.47
CA GLN A 462 -15.91 1.15 9.88
C GLN A 462 -16.38 2.06 8.73
N GLU A 463 -16.53 3.35 9.02
CA GLU A 463 -16.89 4.35 7.99
C GLU A 463 -15.81 4.45 6.91
N SER A 464 -16.22 4.83 5.71
CA SER A 464 -15.31 4.93 4.56
C SER A 464 -14.22 5.96 4.80
N GLY A 465 -12.96 5.53 4.72
CA GLY A 465 -11.78 6.38 4.95
C GLY A 465 -11.42 6.59 6.43
N GLN A 466 -12.10 5.90 7.36
CA GLN A 466 -11.76 5.95 8.77
C GLN A 466 -10.50 5.12 9.03
N GLU A 467 -9.42 5.75 9.49
CA GLU A 467 -8.15 5.12 9.83
C GLU A 467 -8.12 4.65 11.29
N LEU A 468 -8.58 5.48 12.24
CA LEU A 468 -8.61 5.11 13.66
C LEU A 468 -9.62 4.01 13.92
N VAL A 469 -9.20 2.98 14.67
CA VAL A 469 -9.98 1.77 14.86
C VAL A 469 -10.86 1.85 16.10
N ASN A 470 -12.15 1.55 15.89
CA ASN A 470 -13.13 1.38 16.94
C ASN A 470 -13.29 -0.12 17.27
N GLY A 471 -13.72 -0.43 18.49
CA GLY A 471 -14.04 -1.82 18.89
C GLY A 471 -12.82 -2.69 19.23
N LEU A 472 -11.65 -2.11 19.41
CA LEU A 472 -10.44 -2.82 19.87
C LEU A 472 -10.64 -3.50 21.21
N LYS A 473 -11.47 -2.93 22.08
CA LYS A 473 -11.81 -3.51 23.39
C LYS A 473 -12.38 -4.92 23.23
N THR A 474 -13.40 -5.09 22.40
CA THR A 474 -14.05 -6.39 22.17
C THR A 474 -13.11 -7.42 21.54
N CYS A 475 -12.28 -6.98 20.59
CA CYS A 475 -11.30 -7.85 19.92
C CYS A 475 -10.24 -8.33 20.92
N LEU A 476 -9.70 -7.43 21.74
CA LEU A 476 -8.68 -7.77 22.71
C LEU A 476 -9.21 -8.67 23.83
N GLU A 477 -10.40 -8.41 24.35
CA GLU A 477 -11.04 -9.28 25.35
C GLU A 477 -11.27 -10.71 24.82
N ALA A 478 -11.70 -10.85 23.56
CA ALA A 478 -11.82 -12.16 22.93
C ALA A 478 -10.47 -12.85 22.77
N ALA A 479 -9.44 -12.11 22.34
CA ALA A 479 -8.08 -12.63 22.20
C ALA A 479 -7.48 -13.08 23.55
N LEU A 480 -7.65 -12.29 24.60
CA LEU A 480 -7.17 -12.64 25.94
C LEU A 480 -7.87 -13.89 26.53
N LYS A 481 -9.17 -14.03 26.29
CA LYS A 481 -9.90 -15.25 26.65
C LYS A 481 -9.36 -16.49 25.94
N LEU A 482 -9.06 -16.37 24.65
CA LEU A 482 -8.45 -17.48 23.87
C LEU A 482 -7.02 -17.77 24.33
N TRP A 483 -6.22 -16.75 24.60
CA TRP A 483 -4.88 -16.91 25.16
C TRP A 483 -4.93 -17.68 26.49
N CYS A 484 -5.80 -17.24 27.41
CA CYS A 484 -5.96 -17.91 28.71
C CYS A 484 -6.43 -19.35 28.57
N LYS A 485 -7.33 -19.63 27.61
CA LYS A 485 -7.77 -21.00 27.30
C LYS A 485 -6.63 -21.90 26.82
N HIS A 486 -5.72 -21.37 26.00
CA HIS A 486 -4.58 -22.14 25.46
C HIS A 486 -3.43 -22.31 26.44
N ASN A 487 -3.12 -21.27 27.22
CA ASN A 487 -1.91 -21.21 28.04
C ASN A 487 -2.17 -21.35 29.55
N GLN A 488 -3.43 -21.25 30.00
CA GLN A 488 -3.88 -21.33 31.41
C GLN A 488 -3.45 -20.12 32.28
N PHE A 489 -2.93 -19.05 31.66
CA PHE A 489 -2.58 -17.79 32.30
C PHE A 489 -2.73 -16.63 31.30
N LEU A 490 -2.71 -15.39 31.78
CA LEU A 490 -2.74 -14.18 30.93
C LEU A 490 -1.32 -13.81 30.47
N PRO A 491 -1.16 -13.14 29.31
CA PRO A 491 0.14 -12.70 28.83
C PRO A 491 0.79 -11.68 29.79
N GLN A 492 2.10 -11.81 30.00
CA GLN A 492 2.87 -10.87 30.82
C GLN A 492 3.29 -9.61 30.06
N ALA A 493 3.35 -9.70 28.73
CA ALA A 493 3.62 -8.58 27.87
C ALA A 493 2.69 -8.66 26.64
N ILE A 494 2.24 -7.50 26.18
CA ILE A 494 1.45 -7.37 24.95
C ILE A 494 2.17 -6.37 24.05
N ILE A 495 2.51 -6.81 22.84
CA ILE A 495 3.21 -6.00 21.84
C ILE A 495 2.24 -5.75 20.69
N VAL A 496 1.93 -4.49 20.45
CA VAL A 496 0.97 -4.08 19.40
C VAL A 496 1.72 -3.41 18.27
N TYR A 497 1.56 -3.94 17.05
CA TYR A 497 2.01 -3.33 15.80
C TYR A 497 0.82 -2.69 15.11
N ARG A 498 0.88 -1.36 14.90
CA ARG A 498 -0.14 -0.58 14.22
C ARG A 498 0.41 -0.02 12.92
N ASP A 499 -0.06 -0.57 11.81
CA ASP A 499 0.36 -0.15 10.46
C ASP A 499 -0.59 0.93 9.88
N GLY A 500 -0.12 1.63 8.85
CA GLY A 500 -0.91 2.62 8.10
C GLY A 500 -1.04 4.00 8.75
N VAL A 501 -0.39 4.27 9.88
CA VAL A 501 -0.49 5.54 10.61
C VAL A 501 0.70 6.44 10.31
N GLY A 502 0.45 7.66 9.81
CA GLY A 502 1.50 8.66 9.60
C GLY A 502 1.88 9.38 10.91
N ASP A 503 3.09 9.98 10.94
CA ASP A 503 3.62 10.66 12.13
C ASP A 503 2.66 11.70 12.73
N GLY A 504 1.93 12.43 11.87
CA GLY A 504 0.94 13.41 12.32
C GLY A 504 -0.34 12.83 12.96
N GLN A 505 -0.54 11.51 12.88
CA GLN A 505 -1.71 10.82 13.44
C GLN A 505 -1.39 10.07 14.73
N LEU A 506 -0.12 10.02 15.16
CA LEU A 506 0.30 9.26 16.34
C LEU A 506 -0.40 9.73 17.62
N GLN A 507 -0.54 11.05 17.82
CA GLN A 507 -1.25 11.58 18.97
C GLN A 507 -2.72 11.15 18.98
N ALA A 508 -3.40 11.25 17.84
CA ALA A 508 -4.79 10.82 17.71
C ALA A 508 -4.96 9.32 17.99
N LEU A 509 -3.99 8.50 17.60
CA LEU A 509 -3.97 7.08 17.92
C LEU A 509 -3.81 6.84 19.43
N MET A 510 -2.89 7.57 20.09
CA MET A 510 -2.70 7.50 21.54
C MET A 510 -3.97 7.91 22.30
N ASP A 511 -4.68 8.92 21.82
CA ASP A 511 -5.88 9.43 22.47
C ASP A 511 -7.13 8.58 22.22
N HIS A 512 -7.15 7.79 21.11
CA HIS A 512 -8.34 7.05 20.71
C HIS A 512 -8.22 5.52 20.84
N GLU A 513 -7.13 4.92 20.35
CA GLU A 513 -6.98 3.46 20.31
C GLU A 513 -6.41 2.90 21.63
N VAL A 514 -5.42 3.57 22.22
CA VAL A 514 -4.79 3.12 23.47
C VAL A 514 -5.77 3.03 24.63
N PRO A 515 -6.68 4.00 24.87
CA PRO A 515 -7.67 3.89 25.96
C PRO A 515 -8.62 2.69 25.83
N GLN A 516 -8.93 2.24 24.60
CA GLN A 516 -9.74 1.04 24.38
C GLN A 516 -8.99 -0.23 24.83
N ILE A 517 -7.69 -0.29 24.50
CA ILE A 517 -6.79 -1.37 24.93
C ILE A 517 -6.67 -1.40 26.45
N GLU A 518 -6.43 -0.24 27.08
CA GLU A 518 -6.37 -0.12 28.54
C GLU A 518 -7.66 -0.58 29.22
N SER A 519 -8.79 -0.13 28.71
CA SER A 519 -10.10 -0.53 29.25
C SER A 519 -10.27 -2.04 29.23
N SER A 520 -9.80 -2.73 28.16
CA SER A 520 -9.82 -4.19 28.08
C SER A 520 -8.95 -4.84 29.14
N LEU A 521 -7.73 -4.32 29.32
CA LEU A 521 -6.79 -4.87 30.31
C LEU A 521 -7.33 -4.72 31.74
N ARG A 522 -7.87 -3.55 32.07
CA ARG A 522 -8.51 -3.31 33.38
C ARG A 522 -9.73 -4.21 33.64
N SER A 523 -10.41 -4.68 32.59
CA SER A 523 -11.57 -5.57 32.72
C SER A 523 -11.18 -7.04 32.91
N VAL A 524 -10.02 -7.47 32.38
CA VAL A 524 -9.63 -8.88 32.32
C VAL A 524 -8.57 -9.22 33.41
N TYR A 525 -7.64 -8.31 33.71
CA TYR A 525 -6.62 -8.55 34.73
C TYR A 525 -7.16 -8.26 36.14
N PRO A 526 -6.88 -9.12 37.15
CA PRO A 526 -7.33 -8.92 38.52
C PRO A 526 -6.78 -7.60 39.11
N LYS A 527 -7.60 -6.87 39.85
CA LYS A 527 -7.22 -5.58 40.48
C LYS A 527 -6.07 -5.72 41.48
N ASP A 528 -5.94 -6.87 42.14
CA ASP A 528 -4.96 -7.15 43.18
C ASP A 528 -3.62 -7.66 42.65
N SER A 529 -3.45 -7.79 41.35
CA SER A 529 -2.24 -8.36 40.71
C SER A 529 -1.04 -7.40 40.69
N GLY A 530 -1.20 -6.14 41.16
CA GLY A 530 -0.13 -5.12 41.07
C GLY A 530 0.24 -4.75 39.60
N CYS A 531 -0.49 -5.27 38.66
CA CYS A 531 -0.25 -5.04 37.22
C CYS A 531 -0.72 -3.64 36.81
N THR A 532 0.16 -2.67 36.90
CA THR A 532 0.00 -1.40 36.19
C THR A 532 0.58 -1.57 34.79
N PRO A 533 -0.23 -1.44 33.72
CA PRO A 533 0.31 -1.52 32.38
C PRO A 533 1.33 -0.38 32.17
N VAL A 534 2.57 -0.74 31.87
CA VAL A 534 3.61 0.22 31.48
C VAL A 534 3.62 0.30 29.96
N TYR A 535 3.42 1.50 29.45
CA TYR A 535 3.41 1.76 28.01
C TYR A 535 4.78 2.19 27.53
N ARG A 536 5.23 1.59 26.46
CA ARG A 536 6.34 2.10 25.67
C ARG A 536 5.90 2.15 24.22
N ALA A 537 5.71 3.35 23.69
CA ALA A 537 5.47 3.56 22.28
C ALA A 537 6.83 3.73 21.59
N GLU A 538 7.11 2.91 20.59
CA GLU A 538 8.26 3.06 19.69
C GLU A 538 7.73 3.20 18.27
N VAL A 539 8.13 4.29 17.59
CA VAL A 539 7.78 4.52 16.18
C VAL A 539 8.88 3.92 15.34
N GLY A 540 8.56 2.85 14.62
CA GLY A 540 9.44 2.29 13.57
C GLY A 540 9.15 2.93 12.22
N CYS A 541 10.07 2.79 11.26
CA CYS A 541 9.97 3.37 9.91
C CYS A 541 8.72 2.96 9.12
N CYS A 542 7.98 1.92 9.53
CA CYS A 542 6.85 1.37 8.79
C CYS A 542 5.61 1.08 9.64
N ALA A 543 5.72 1.10 10.98
CA ALA A 543 4.59 0.83 11.87
C ALA A 543 4.85 1.44 13.27
N ALA A 544 3.79 1.92 13.93
CA ALA A 544 3.84 2.25 15.35
C ALA A 544 3.78 0.95 16.17
N ALA A 545 4.75 0.70 17.03
CA ALA A 545 4.77 -0.45 17.92
C ALA A 545 4.58 0.01 19.37
N PHE A 546 3.62 -0.60 20.06
CA PHE A 546 3.36 -0.34 21.47
C PHE A 546 3.65 -1.61 22.28
N THR A 547 4.44 -1.49 23.32
CA THR A 547 4.68 -2.59 24.26
C THR A 547 3.97 -2.30 25.57
N LEU A 548 3.07 -3.19 25.95
CA LEU A 548 2.38 -3.19 27.23
C LEU A 548 3.04 -4.27 28.11
N LYS A 549 3.70 -3.88 29.17
CA LYS A 549 4.16 -4.84 30.19
C LYS A 549 3.19 -4.82 31.36
N ALA A 550 2.65 -5.98 31.68
CA ALA A 550 2.08 -6.23 33.00
C ALA A 550 3.25 -6.56 33.94
N LEU A 551 3.55 -5.68 34.88
CA LEU A 551 4.50 -5.92 35.94
C LEU A 551 3.86 -6.76 37.05
#